data_608a564a36f5c6bb8948a0ab1877d25c
#
_entry.id   608a564a36f5c6bb8948a0ab1877d25c
#
_cell.length_a   1.000
_cell.length_b   1.000
_cell.length_c   1.000
_cell.angle_alpha   90.00
_cell.angle_beta   90.00
_cell.angle_gamma   90.00
#
_symmetry.space_group_name_H-M   'P 1'
#
loop_
_entity.id
_entity.type
_entity.pdbx_description
1 polymer ?
#
loop_
_entity_poly.entity_id
_entity_poly.type
_entity_poly.pdbx_seq_one_letter_code
_entity_poly.pdbx_strand_id
1 'polypeptide(L)'
;RDGKRRDAGFTRRLVLATTLQGAALAALGFRLYSLQVPRQDDFLADSLNTRTVTRFDAPTRGTIVDRFSQPLAGNEQSYNLMYYPKAEDEDVNLNRTAVVLRAASLIGASPALTDRMVDQLDVGVDVVRGQFRLLLVLTRAQYDTLLANGIEAWPGFGVQEKLGNYGLNYKVVSGLAQEEAAALERIIALLDLDLADQRQISRRIVEAKQINTVGGVVLAEDLSWEQVARLKARALDLPRAEIDVSERRSYAFPGTASHALGYVSQVQPDDLIGDDDRLLRRPDARIGRKGIERTMETSLRGQAGERLMEINAYGQEQRVISRKPPTPGRRITTTLDLGLQIYAEQRLTEQEISRSERARAGAAVVLKVDTGEVLAMASHPGFDQSIFSSRISNEDWNNLIQDERRPLVNKCSAEHYPPGSTYKMVTMLAALEVGVDPAEIVTCSGRTEVGPQTFYCWKREGHGGMDMGEALVQSCDSWFYEMSQRIGPEKMAEVAGRLGFGDYLMIDVAGEIQGVVPTEAWKRAERDEGWFDGDTVQTSIGQGYVLTTPLQLATMTARIANGGRAVRPHLILPELPYPA
;
A
#
# COMPACT_ATOMS: atom_id res chain seq x y z
N ARG A 1 -86.16 -53.21 -16.88
CA ARG A 1 -84.94 -53.65 -16.17
C ARG A 1 -83.69 -52.88 -16.59
N ASP A 2 -83.68 -52.11 -17.69
CA ASP A 2 -82.42 -51.44 -18.20
C ASP A 2 -82.19 -50.02 -17.59
N GLY A 3 -83.27 -49.34 -17.08
CA GLY A 3 -83.09 -48.06 -16.43
C GLY A 3 -82.30 -48.05 -15.10
N LYS A 4 -82.54 -49.08 -14.26
CA LYS A 4 -81.85 -49.23 -12.98
C LYS A 4 -80.34 -49.57 -13.07
N ARG A 5 -79.87 -50.14 -14.19
CA ARG A 5 -78.44 -50.42 -14.40
C ARG A 5 -77.67 -49.18 -14.87
N ARG A 6 -78.28 -48.25 -15.59
CA ARG A 6 -77.67 -46.96 -16.02
C ARG A 6 -77.48 -46.00 -14.83
N ASP A 7 -78.45 -45.92 -13.93
CA ASP A 7 -78.33 -45.06 -12.72
C ASP A 7 -77.26 -45.53 -11.76
N ALA A 8 -77.11 -46.84 -11.55
CA ALA A 8 -76.05 -47.38 -10.68
C ALA A 8 -74.64 -47.13 -11.20
N GLY A 9 -74.46 -47.12 -12.54
CA GLY A 9 -73.17 -46.82 -13.19
C GLY A 9 -72.81 -45.33 -13.09
N PHE A 10 -73.81 -44.44 -13.23
CA PHE A 10 -73.64 -43.00 -13.10
C PHE A 10 -73.30 -42.60 -11.65
N THR A 11 -74.02 -43.16 -10.69
CA THR A 11 -73.79 -42.91 -9.25
C THR A 11 -72.40 -43.39 -8.81
N ARG A 12 -71.94 -44.54 -9.26
CA ARG A 12 -70.58 -45.03 -8.97
C ARG A 12 -69.50 -44.11 -9.56
N ARG A 13 -69.66 -43.62 -10.75
CA ARG A 13 -68.74 -42.69 -11.40
C ARG A 13 -68.72 -41.34 -10.68
N LEU A 14 -69.90 -40.85 -10.27
CA LEU A 14 -70.01 -39.61 -9.51
C LEU A 14 -69.34 -39.73 -8.13
N VAL A 15 -69.57 -40.84 -7.40
CA VAL A 15 -68.89 -41.11 -6.12
C VAL A 15 -67.38 -41.24 -6.29
N LEU A 16 -66.91 -41.91 -7.34
CA LEU A 16 -65.46 -42.00 -7.65
C LEU A 16 -64.87 -40.62 -7.98
N ALA A 17 -65.55 -39.81 -8.77
CA ALA A 17 -65.12 -38.47 -9.09
C ALA A 17 -65.05 -37.53 -7.87
N THR A 18 -66.08 -37.56 -7.00
CA THR A 18 -66.08 -36.76 -5.78
C THR A 18 -65.06 -37.22 -4.74
N THR A 19 -64.81 -38.55 -4.61
CA THR A 19 -63.73 -39.06 -3.73
C THR A 19 -62.35 -38.70 -4.24
N LEU A 20 -62.14 -38.77 -5.59
CA LEU A 20 -60.85 -38.35 -6.18
C LEU A 20 -60.61 -36.85 -5.99
N GLN A 21 -61.68 -36.03 -6.16
CA GLN A 21 -61.61 -34.60 -5.97
C GLN A 21 -61.39 -34.23 -4.48
N GLY A 22 -62.01 -34.93 -3.54
CA GLY A 22 -61.79 -34.82 -2.12
C GLY A 22 -60.35 -35.19 -1.72
N ALA A 23 -59.82 -36.31 -2.27
CA ALA A 23 -58.45 -36.69 -2.04
C ALA A 23 -57.42 -35.68 -2.59
N ALA A 24 -57.68 -35.13 -3.79
CA ALA A 24 -56.85 -34.10 -4.38
C ALA A 24 -56.86 -32.80 -3.53
N LEU A 25 -58.00 -32.36 -3.04
CA LEU A 25 -58.14 -31.20 -2.16
C LEU A 25 -57.47 -31.45 -0.82
N ALA A 26 -57.59 -32.66 -0.24
CA ALA A 26 -56.89 -33.04 1.00
C ALA A 26 -55.38 -33.03 0.82
N ALA A 27 -54.87 -33.58 -0.29
CA ALA A 27 -53.45 -33.54 -0.63
C ALA A 27 -52.93 -32.13 -0.83
N LEU A 28 -53.72 -31.27 -1.48
CA LEU A 28 -53.38 -29.84 -1.64
C LEU A 28 -53.37 -29.11 -0.31
N GLY A 29 -54.37 -29.36 0.55
CA GLY A 29 -54.45 -28.80 1.90
C GLY A 29 -53.28 -29.25 2.78
N PHE A 30 -52.94 -30.53 2.73
CA PHE A 30 -51.77 -31.05 3.44
C PHE A 30 -50.44 -30.45 2.90
N ARG A 31 -50.33 -30.27 1.59
CA ARG A 31 -49.17 -29.65 0.97
C ARG A 31 -49.06 -28.14 1.39
N LEU A 32 -50.18 -27.42 1.38
CA LEU A 32 -50.26 -26.05 1.86
C LEU A 32 -49.87 -25.96 3.34
N TYR A 33 -50.45 -26.83 4.18
CA TYR A 33 -50.08 -26.90 5.58
C TYR A 33 -48.60 -27.19 5.81
N SER A 34 -48.03 -28.16 5.07
CA SER A 34 -46.63 -28.53 5.17
C SER A 34 -45.66 -27.40 4.75
N LEU A 35 -46.07 -26.53 3.84
CA LEU A 35 -45.30 -25.37 3.38
C LEU A 35 -45.46 -24.15 4.31
N GLN A 36 -46.68 -23.93 4.83
CA GLN A 36 -46.99 -22.69 5.57
C GLN A 36 -46.75 -22.78 7.06
N VAL A 37 -46.73 -23.98 7.68
CA VAL A 37 -46.57 -24.12 9.12
C VAL A 37 -45.20 -24.69 9.52
N PRO A 38 -44.79 -25.89 9.10
CA PRO A 38 -43.49 -26.45 9.53
C PRO A 38 -42.26 -25.79 8.83
N ARG A 39 -42.45 -25.12 7.68
CA ARG A 39 -41.39 -24.47 6.92
C ARG A 39 -41.51 -22.96 6.86
N GLN A 40 -42.36 -22.36 7.69
CA GLN A 40 -42.55 -20.91 7.71
C GLN A 40 -41.25 -20.18 8.00
N ASP A 41 -40.49 -20.66 8.97
CA ASP A 41 -39.22 -20.04 9.37
C ASP A 41 -38.14 -20.20 8.29
N ASP A 42 -38.10 -21.35 7.60
CA ASP A 42 -37.19 -21.56 6.47
C ASP A 42 -37.49 -20.62 5.30
N PHE A 43 -38.78 -20.50 4.93
CA PHE A 43 -39.20 -19.58 3.86
C PHE A 43 -39.08 -18.11 4.25
N LEU A 44 -39.24 -17.79 5.52
CA LEU A 44 -39.02 -16.45 6.03
C LEU A 44 -37.53 -16.09 5.99
N ALA A 45 -36.66 -17.02 6.42
CA ALA A 45 -35.22 -16.89 6.35
C ALA A 45 -34.72 -16.75 4.89
N ASP A 46 -35.20 -17.61 3.98
CA ASP A 46 -34.88 -17.53 2.56
C ASP A 46 -35.40 -16.23 1.92
N SER A 47 -36.61 -15.79 2.26
CA SER A 47 -37.16 -14.51 1.79
C SER A 47 -36.36 -13.31 2.32
N LEU A 48 -35.92 -13.34 3.56
CA LEU A 48 -35.06 -12.31 4.14
C LEU A 48 -33.68 -12.35 3.50
N ASN A 49 -33.09 -13.50 3.32
CA ASN A 49 -31.78 -13.65 2.66
C ASN A 49 -31.78 -13.17 1.20
N THR A 50 -32.92 -13.32 0.50
CA THR A 50 -33.05 -12.86 -0.90
C THR A 50 -33.29 -11.37 -1.02
N ARG A 51 -33.78 -10.70 0.07
CA ARG A 51 -34.15 -9.29 0.09
C ARG A 51 -33.22 -8.40 0.90
N THR A 52 -32.30 -8.98 1.63
CA THR A 52 -31.38 -8.21 2.47
C THR A 52 -29.94 -8.34 1.98
N VAL A 53 -29.23 -7.21 2.03
CA VAL A 53 -27.80 -7.14 1.70
C VAL A 53 -27.09 -6.42 2.84
N THR A 54 -25.94 -6.99 3.25
CA THR A 54 -25.03 -6.31 4.18
C THR A 54 -24.05 -5.47 3.36
N ARG A 55 -24.09 -4.14 3.56
CA ARG A 55 -23.07 -3.22 3.03
C ARG A 55 -22.15 -2.75 4.14
N PHE A 56 -20.89 -2.52 3.79
CA PHE A 56 -19.88 -2.02 4.71
C PHE A 56 -19.69 -0.52 4.52
N ASP A 57 -19.86 0.24 5.62
CA ASP A 57 -19.55 1.67 5.65
C ASP A 57 -18.05 1.83 5.90
N ALA A 58 -17.36 2.54 5.01
CA ALA A 58 -15.97 2.88 5.23
C ALA A 58 -15.84 3.88 6.39
N PRO A 59 -14.88 3.70 7.30
CA PRO A 59 -14.54 4.70 8.29
C PRO A 59 -13.79 5.85 7.64
N THR A 60 -13.90 7.04 8.20
CA THR A 60 -13.00 8.16 7.88
C THR A 60 -11.58 7.79 8.28
N ARG A 61 -10.63 7.91 7.36
CA ARG A 61 -9.21 7.67 7.63
C ARG A 61 -8.67 8.71 8.62
N GLY A 62 -7.86 8.31 9.58
CA GLY A 62 -7.26 9.18 10.58
C GLY A 62 -6.44 10.31 9.94
N THR A 63 -6.45 11.47 10.57
CA THR A 63 -5.67 12.63 10.13
C THR A 63 -4.23 12.54 10.61
N ILE A 64 -3.30 13.12 9.84
CA ILE A 64 -1.91 13.30 10.25
C ILE A 64 -1.66 14.79 10.40
N VAL A 65 -1.10 15.17 11.54
CA VAL A 65 -0.81 16.58 11.86
C VAL A 65 0.65 16.74 12.29
N ASP A 66 1.17 17.96 12.18
CA ASP A 66 2.46 18.32 12.72
C ASP A 66 2.43 18.44 14.26
N ARG A 67 3.56 18.76 14.88
CA ARG A 67 3.69 18.93 16.34
C ARG A 67 2.83 20.06 16.92
N PHE A 68 2.40 21.02 16.11
CA PHE A 68 1.53 22.14 16.47
C PHE A 68 0.08 21.94 16.07
N SER A 69 -0.28 20.72 15.67
CA SER A 69 -1.63 20.37 15.19
C SER A 69 -2.02 20.99 13.84
N GLN A 70 -1.05 21.45 13.05
CA GLN A 70 -1.30 21.86 11.67
C GLN A 70 -1.59 20.62 10.81
N PRO A 71 -2.63 20.63 9.98
CA PRO A 71 -2.97 19.49 9.16
C PRO A 71 -1.89 19.23 8.09
N LEU A 72 -1.40 18.00 8.02
CA LEU A 72 -0.49 17.51 6.98
C LEU A 72 -1.22 16.61 6.00
N ALA A 73 -2.02 15.66 6.50
CA ALA A 73 -2.87 14.81 5.68
C ALA A 73 -4.26 14.67 6.32
N GLY A 74 -5.27 14.83 5.50
CA GLY A 74 -6.69 14.74 5.85
C GLY A 74 -7.46 13.97 4.80
N ASN A 75 -8.77 14.19 4.75
CA ASN A 75 -9.66 13.57 3.77
C ASN A 75 -10.56 14.63 3.15
N GLU A 76 -10.85 14.47 1.88
CA GLU A 76 -11.81 15.26 1.13
C GLU A 76 -12.95 14.36 0.64
N GLN A 77 -14.14 14.92 0.58
CA GLN A 77 -15.27 14.21 0.04
C GLN A 77 -15.08 13.96 -1.46
N SER A 78 -15.28 12.73 -1.88
CA SER A 78 -15.22 12.28 -3.27
C SER A 78 -16.53 11.60 -3.66
N TYR A 79 -16.87 11.66 -4.94
CA TYR A 79 -18.07 11.05 -5.51
C TYR A 79 -17.67 10.07 -6.58
N ASN A 80 -18.15 8.82 -6.44
CA ASN A 80 -17.88 7.75 -7.38
C ASN A 80 -19.17 7.31 -8.07
N LEU A 81 -19.11 7.06 -9.36
CA LEU A 81 -20.20 6.42 -10.10
C LEU A 81 -20.05 4.91 -9.98
N MET A 82 -20.99 4.29 -9.29
CA MET A 82 -21.08 2.84 -9.11
C MET A 82 -22.12 2.25 -10.04
N TYR A 83 -21.91 1.01 -10.49
CA TYR A 83 -22.91 0.19 -11.17
C TYR A 83 -23.06 -1.14 -10.44
N TYR A 84 -24.30 -1.56 -10.18
CA TYR A 84 -24.63 -2.80 -9.44
C TYR A 84 -25.21 -3.85 -10.37
N PRO A 85 -24.38 -4.73 -11.00
CA PRO A 85 -24.85 -5.78 -11.90
C PRO A 85 -25.60 -6.86 -11.14
N LYS A 86 -26.54 -7.55 -11.83
CA LYS A 86 -27.20 -8.78 -11.35
C LYS A 86 -27.01 -9.94 -12.32
N ALA A 87 -27.02 -11.16 -11.79
CA ALA A 87 -26.88 -12.38 -12.60
C ALA A 87 -28.03 -12.54 -13.61
N GLU A 88 -29.25 -12.09 -13.25
CA GLU A 88 -30.49 -12.23 -14.03
C GLU A 88 -30.67 -11.16 -15.12
N ASP A 89 -29.66 -10.32 -15.37
CA ASP A 89 -29.76 -9.22 -16.32
C ASP A 89 -29.81 -9.62 -17.80
N GLU A 90 -29.97 -10.92 -18.11
CA GLU A 90 -30.17 -11.39 -19.49
C GLU A 90 -31.59 -11.23 -20.00
N ASP A 91 -32.56 -11.18 -19.09
CA ASP A 91 -33.97 -11.04 -19.47
C ASP A 91 -34.45 -9.62 -19.37
N VAL A 92 -34.91 -9.10 -20.51
CA VAL A 92 -35.78 -7.97 -20.71
C VAL A 92 -35.12 -6.57 -20.67
N ASN A 93 -34.83 -6.04 -21.86
CA ASN A 93 -34.79 -4.59 -22.23
C ASN A 93 -33.79 -3.65 -21.54
N LEU A 94 -32.92 -4.10 -20.67
CA LEU A 94 -31.86 -3.23 -20.14
C LEU A 94 -30.59 -3.35 -20.99
N ASN A 95 -30.42 -2.46 -21.95
CA ASN A 95 -29.16 -2.34 -22.65
C ASN A 95 -28.12 -1.71 -21.69
N ARG A 96 -27.42 -2.54 -20.92
CA ARG A 96 -26.43 -2.15 -19.92
C ARG A 96 -25.36 -1.21 -20.49
N THR A 97 -24.88 -1.54 -21.66
CA THR A 97 -23.91 -0.70 -22.38
C THR A 97 -24.47 0.68 -22.68
N ALA A 98 -25.77 0.78 -23.06
CA ALA A 98 -26.41 2.06 -23.27
C ALA A 98 -26.50 2.90 -21.98
N VAL A 99 -26.72 2.27 -20.82
CA VAL A 99 -26.70 2.97 -19.52
C VAL A 99 -25.33 3.56 -19.26
N VAL A 100 -24.25 2.76 -19.45
CA VAL A 100 -22.88 3.20 -19.24
C VAL A 100 -22.50 4.29 -20.25
N LEU A 101 -22.80 4.13 -21.53
CA LEU A 101 -22.54 5.15 -22.56
C LEU A 101 -23.30 6.46 -22.28
N ARG A 102 -24.53 6.36 -21.76
CA ARG A 102 -25.30 7.54 -21.36
C ARG A 102 -24.68 8.23 -20.14
N ALA A 103 -24.27 7.45 -19.13
CA ALA A 103 -23.54 7.98 -17.98
C ALA A 103 -22.23 8.66 -18.41
N ALA A 104 -21.44 8.01 -19.27
CA ALA A 104 -20.21 8.57 -19.83
C ALA A 104 -20.44 9.90 -20.55
N SER A 105 -21.49 9.99 -21.36
CA SER A 105 -21.91 11.25 -22.02
C SER A 105 -22.27 12.34 -21.02
N LEU A 106 -23.00 12.01 -19.95
CA LEU A 106 -23.44 12.97 -18.93
C LEU A 106 -22.27 13.55 -18.12
N ILE A 107 -21.24 12.76 -17.86
CA ILE A 107 -20.04 13.22 -17.16
C ILE A 107 -19.00 13.85 -18.10
N GLY A 108 -19.22 13.81 -19.42
CA GLY A 108 -18.24 14.30 -20.40
C GLY A 108 -16.96 13.42 -20.43
N ALA A 109 -17.13 12.10 -20.31
CA ALA A 109 -16.02 11.16 -20.29
C ALA A 109 -15.24 11.21 -21.61
N SER A 110 -13.91 11.09 -21.51
CA SER A 110 -13.05 10.86 -22.67
C SER A 110 -13.32 9.47 -23.28
N PRO A 111 -12.99 9.23 -24.57
CA PRO A 111 -13.12 7.92 -25.18
C PRO A 111 -12.44 6.80 -24.35
N ALA A 112 -11.22 7.04 -23.87
CA ALA A 112 -10.49 6.09 -23.04
C ALA A 112 -11.17 5.81 -21.69
N LEU A 113 -11.83 6.79 -21.09
CA LEU A 113 -12.63 6.58 -19.87
C LEU A 113 -13.91 5.80 -20.21
N THR A 114 -14.57 6.13 -21.33
CA THR A 114 -15.78 5.43 -21.78
C THR A 114 -15.52 3.96 -22.03
N ASP A 115 -14.46 3.62 -22.77
CA ASP A 115 -14.06 2.23 -23.02
C ASP A 115 -13.80 1.49 -21.69
N ARG A 116 -13.12 2.12 -20.76
CA ARG A 116 -12.88 1.56 -19.43
C ARG A 116 -14.18 1.33 -18.63
N MET A 117 -15.12 2.26 -18.70
CA MET A 117 -16.42 2.11 -18.03
C MET A 117 -17.18 0.90 -18.58
N VAL A 118 -17.09 0.64 -19.89
CA VAL A 118 -17.69 -0.54 -20.54
C VAL A 118 -16.96 -1.82 -20.10
N ASP A 119 -15.64 -1.82 -20.08
CA ASP A 119 -14.84 -2.95 -19.60
C ASP A 119 -15.17 -3.30 -18.16
N GLN A 120 -15.29 -2.30 -17.28
CA GLN A 120 -15.65 -2.49 -15.87
C GLN A 120 -17.06 -3.07 -15.72
N LEU A 121 -18.01 -2.65 -16.55
CA LEU A 121 -19.33 -3.23 -16.59
C LEU A 121 -19.28 -4.73 -16.91
N ASP A 122 -18.56 -5.11 -17.94
CA ASP A 122 -18.44 -6.51 -18.37
C ASP A 122 -17.78 -7.36 -17.28
N VAL A 123 -16.72 -6.83 -16.65
CA VAL A 123 -16.07 -7.45 -15.48
C VAL A 123 -17.06 -7.67 -14.34
N GLY A 124 -17.85 -6.67 -13.99
CA GLY A 124 -18.83 -6.75 -12.93
C GLY A 124 -19.91 -7.81 -13.18
N VAL A 125 -20.40 -7.89 -14.42
CA VAL A 125 -21.38 -8.90 -14.83
C VAL A 125 -20.80 -10.31 -14.78
N ASP A 126 -19.58 -10.50 -15.25
CA ASP A 126 -18.91 -11.80 -15.23
C ASP A 126 -18.67 -12.28 -13.79
N VAL A 127 -18.29 -11.40 -12.87
CA VAL A 127 -18.13 -11.73 -11.44
C VAL A 127 -19.44 -12.18 -10.81
N VAL A 128 -20.52 -11.43 -11.02
CA VAL A 128 -21.84 -11.76 -10.45
C VAL A 128 -22.39 -13.09 -11.01
N ARG A 129 -22.07 -13.42 -12.27
CA ARG A 129 -22.41 -14.70 -12.88
C ARG A 129 -21.52 -15.87 -12.46
N GLY A 130 -20.44 -15.57 -11.74
CA GLY A 130 -19.45 -16.56 -11.33
C GLY A 130 -18.62 -17.13 -12.50
N GLN A 131 -18.46 -16.37 -13.59
CA GLN A 131 -17.72 -16.75 -14.80
C GLN A 131 -16.60 -15.75 -15.11
N PHE A 132 -15.97 -15.22 -14.08
CA PHE A 132 -14.95 -14.19 -14.22
C PHE A 132 -13.71 -14.70 -14.95
N ARG A 133 -13.36 -14.07 -16.08
CA ARG A 133 -12.18 -14.43 -16.88
C ARG A 133 -10.94 -13.79 -16.30
N LEU A 134 -9.88 -14.59 -16.13
CA LEU A 134 -8.59 -14.10 -15.63
C LEU A 134 -7.72 -13.47 -16.72
N LEU A 135 -8.25 -13.25 -17.95
CA LEU A 135 -7.58 -12.65 -19.11
C LEU A 135 -6.31 -13.42 -19.55
N LEU A 136 -6.19 -14.68 -19.16
CA LEU A 136 -5.14 -15.56 -19.64
C LEU A 136 -5.69 -16.37 -20.83
N VAL A 137 -5.08 -16.18 -22.00
CA VAL A 137 -5.37 -16.98 -23.20
C VAL A 137 -4.50 -18.23 -23.14
N LEU A 138 -5.14 -19.39 -22.95
CA LEU A 138 -4.46 -20.67 -22.90
C LEU A 138 -4.25 -21.23 -24.30
N THR A 139 -3.14 -21.91 -24.51
CA THR A 139 -3.01 -22.85 -25.63
C THR A 139 -3.85 -24.08 -25.35
N ARG A 140 -4.17 -24.86 -26.42
CA ARG A 140 -4.90 -26.12 -26.24
C ARG A 140 -4.15 -27.07 -25.30
N ALA A 141 -2.84 -27.18 -25.43
CA ALA A 141 -2.02 -28.04 -24.59
C ALA A 141 -2.08 -27.64 -23.11
N GLN A 142 -2.07 -26.35 -22.80
CA GLN A 142 -2.23 -25.82 -21.43
C GLN A 142 -3.63 -26.12 -20.88
N TYR A 143 -4.67 -25.94 -21.69
CA TYR A 143 -6.04 -26.25 -21.34
C TYR A 143 -6.20 -27.73 -21.00
N ASP A 144 -5.71 -28.62 -21.88
CA ASP A 144 -5.75 -30.09 -21.69
C ASP A 144 -4.94 -30.50 -20.44
N THR A 145 -3.81 -29.82 -20.17
CA THR A 145 -2.98 -30.04 -18.96
C THR A 145 -3.75 -29.72 -17.69
N LEU A 146 -4.45 -28.59 -17.64
CA LEU A 146 -5.24 -28.18 -16.47
C LEU A 146 -6.40 -29.13 -16.22
N LEU A 147 -7.11 -29.56 -17.27
CA LEU A 147 -8.19 -30.57 -17.17
C LEU A 147 -7.67 -31.91 -16.66
N ALA A 148 -6.55 -32.39 -17.20
CA ALA A 148 -5.94 -33.67 -16.80
C ALA A 148 -5.49 -33.63 -15.31
N ASN A 149 -5.17 -32.47 -14.76
CA ASN A 149 -4.81 -32.27 -13.36
C ASN A 149 -6.02 -31.96 -12.45
N GLY A 150 -7.24 -31.99 -12.99
CA GLY A 150 -8.48 -31.88 -12.22
C GLY A 150 -8.80 -30.47 -11.71
N ILE A 151 -8.51 -29.44 -12.51
CA ILE A 151 -8.75 -28.03 -12.14
C ILE A 151 -10.19 -27.75 -11.69
N GLU A 152 -11.17 -28.51 -12.22
CA GLU A 152 -12.58 -28.33 -11.85
C GLU A 152 -12.88 -28.63 -10.36
N ALA A 153 -12.00 -29.38 -9.70
CA ALA A 153 -12.09 -29.65 -8.28
C ALA A 153 -11.32 -28.61 -7.42
N TRP A 154 -10.62 -27.65 -8.05
CA TRP A 154 -9.83 -26.66 -7.34
C TRP A 154 -10.68 -25.46 -6.94
N PRO A 155 -10.63 -25.02 -5.67
CA PRO A 155 -11.48 -23.94 -5.20
C PRO A 155 -11.33 -22.67 -6.02
N GLY A 156 -12.43 -22.22 -6.60
CA GLY A 156 -12.51 -20.97 -7.34
C GLY A 156 -12.03 -21.01 -8.79
N PHE A 157 -11.32 -22.03 -9.22
CA PHE A 157 -10.74 -22.08 -10.58
C PHE A 157 -11.50 -23.02 -11.51
N GLY A 158 -11.49 -22.70 -12.78
CA GLY A 158 -12.05 -23.51 -13.86
C GLY A 158 -11.50 -23.12 -15.21
N VAL A 159 -11.72 -23.92 -16.23
CA VAL A 159 -11.33 -23.63 -17.60
C VAL A 159 -12.55 -23.60 -18.52
N GLN A 160 -12.49 -22.77 -19.55
CA GLN A 160 -13.57 -22.63 -20.53
C GLN A 160 -13.03 -22.70 -21.95
N GLU A 161 -13.74 -23.42 -22.80
CA GLU A 161 -13.55 -23.37 -24.25
C GLU A 161 -14.74 -22.67 -24.89
N LYS A 162 -14.48 -21.65 -25.71
CA LYS A 162 -15.50 -20.95 -26.50
C LYS A 162 -14.96 -20.65 -27.89
N LEU A 163 -15.56 -21.26 -28.92
CA LEU A 163 -15.20 -21.01 -30.33
C LEU A 163 -13.70 -21.23 -30.62
N GLY A 164 -13.10 -22.25 -30.02
CA GLY A 164 -11.67 -22.56 -30.19
C GLY A 164 -10.71 -21.70 -29.38
N ASN A 165 -11.21 -20.79 -28.54
CA ASN A 165 -10.43 -20.03 -27.60
C ASN A 165 -10.52 -20.68 -26.21
N TYR A 166 -9.38 -20.86 -25.56
CA TYR A 166 -9.27 -21.46 -24.24
C TYR A 166 -8.94 -20.39 -23.21
N GLY A 167 -9.64 -20.40 -22.07
CA GLY A 167 -9.47 -19.39 -21.02
C GLY A 167 -9.52 -19.98 -19.63
N LEU A 168 -8.83 -19.32 -18.70
CA LEU A 168 -8.88 -19.59 -17.27
C LEU A 168 -9.96 -18.69 -16.63
N ASN A 169 -10.90 -19.31 -15.92
CA ASN A 169 -11.98 -18.64 -15.22
C ASN A 169 -11.79 -18.72 -13.71
N TYR A 170 -12.38 -17.76 -13.02
CA TYR A 170 -12.38 -17.70 -11.56
C TYR A 170 -13.78 -17.39 -11.03
N LYS A 171 -14.15 -18.06 -9.93
CA LYS A 171 -15.37 -17.81 -9.16
C LYS A 171 -14.95 -17.52 -7.71
N VAL A 172 -15.43 -16.43 -7.14
CA VAL A 172 -15.12 -16.10 -5.74
C VAL A 172 -15.66 -17.18 -4.80
N VAL A 173 -14.79 -17.71 -3.96
CA VAL A 173 -15.11 -18.69 -2.92
C VAL A 173 -14.83 -18.07 -1.55
N SER A 174 -15.64 -18.42 -0.54
CA SER A 174 -15.50 -17.91 0.82
C SER A 174 -14.98 -19.02 1.74
N GLY A 175 -14.08 -18.65 2.67
CA GLY A 175 -13.58 -19.58 3.69
C GLY A 175 -12.52 -20.59 3.24
N LEU A 176 -12.00 -20.47 2.01
CA LEU A 176 -11.03 -21.41 1.40
C LEU A 176 -9.77 -20.68 0.90
N ALA A 177 -9.31 -19.66 1.61
CA ALA A 177 -8.21 -18.81 1.15
C ALA A 177 -6.88 -19.57 0.99
N GLN A 178 -6.58 -20.53 1.85
CA GLN A 178 -5.35 -21.32 1.77
C GLN A 178 -5.40 -22.31 0.60
N GLU A 179 -6.52 -22.98 0.40
CA GLU A 179 -6.75 -23.92 -0.71
C GLU A 179 -6.74 -23.19 -2.06
N GLU A 180 -7.30 -21.98 -2.11
CA GLU A 180 -7.28 -21.12 -3.29
C GLU A 180 -5.84 -20.69 -3.64
N ALA A 181 -5.05 -20.27 -2.65
CA ALA A 181 -3.65 -19.91 -2.85
C ALA A 181 -2.84 -21.12 -3.37
N ALA A 182 -3.02 -22.29 -2.77
CA ALA A 182 -2.37 -23.52 -3.24
C ALA A 182 -2.80 -23.93 -4.66
N ALA A 183 -4.07 -23.69 -5.03
CA ALA A 183 -4.55 -23.91 -6.38
C ALA A 183 -3.90 -22.95 -7.39
N LEU A 184 -3.78 -21.68 -7.03
CA LEU A 184 -3.10 -20.68 -7.86
C LEU A 184 -1.61 -21.01 -8.08
N GLU A 185 -0.90 -21.40 -7.03
CA GLU A 185 0.50 -21.84 -7.14
C GLU A 185 0.65 -23.03 -8.09
N ARG A 186 -0.27 -24.00 -8.03
CA ARG A 186 -0.30 -25.13 -8.97
C ARG A 186 -0.53 -24.70 -10.41
N ILE A 187 -1.45 -23.76 -10.65
CA ILE A 187 -1.70 -23.20 -11.99
C ILE A 187 -0.44 -22.54 -12.52
N ILE A 188 0.20 -21.71 -11.71
CA ILE A 188 1.46 -21.01 -12.06
C ILE A 188 2.54 -22.01 -12.47
N ALA A 189 2.72 -23.07 -11.66
CA ALA A 189 3.73 -24.10 -11.93
C ALA A 189 3.41 -24.97 -13.16
N LEU A 190 2.14 -25.38 -13.34
CA LEU A 190 1.74 -26.22 -14.48
C LEU A 190 1.80 -25.50 -15.83
N LEU A 191 1.57 -24.19 -15.82
CA LEU A 191 1.55 -23.37 -17.03
C LEU A 191 2.87 -22.65 -17.28
N ASP A 192 3.84 -22.75 -16.36
CA ASP A 192 5.14 -22.03 -16.41
C ASP A 192 4.93 -20.53 -16.67
N LEU A 193 4.04 -19.90 -15.87
CA LEU A 193 3.65 -18.50 -16.07
C LEU A 193 4.79 -17.55 -15.69
N ASP A 194 5.02 -16.56 -16.54
CA ASP A 194 5.96 -15.48 -16.22
C ASP A 194 5.42 -14.55 -15.12
N LEU A 195 6.29 -13.66 -14.60
CA LEU A 195 5.92 -12.73 -13.53
C LEU A 195 4.83 -11.71 -13.94
N ALA A 196 4.71 -11.39 -15.23
CA ALA A 196 3.70 -10.46 -15.73
C ALA A 196 2.32 -11.12 -15.69
N ASP A 197 2.22 -12.36 -16.18
CA ASP A 197 0.99 -13.17 -16.16
C ASP A 197 0.55 -13.47 -14.72
N GLN A 198 1.49 -13.85 -13.83
CA GLN A 198 1.21 -14.08 -12.42
C GLN A 198 0.59 -12.84 -11.75
N ARG A 199 1.18 -11.66 -11.97
CA ARG A 199 0.66 -10.38 -11.44
C ARG A 199 -0.70 -10.03 -12.04
N GLN A 200 -0.91 -10.30 -13.32
CA GLN A 200 -2.19 -10.06 -13.99
C GLN A 200 -3.29 -10.93 -13.38
N ILE A 201 -3.07 -12.24 -13.24
CA ILE A 201 -4.04 -13.18 -12.64
C ILE A 201 -4.36 -12.76 -11.21
N SER A 202 -3.33 -12.50 -10.38
CA SER A 202 -3.52 -12.10 -8.99
C SER A 202 -4.34 -10.81 -8.88
N ARG A 203 -4.06 -9.81 -9.72
CA ARG A 203 -4.83 -8.55 -9.77
C ARG A 203 -6.31 -8.81 -10.11
N ARG A 204 -6.57 -9.68 -11.09
CA ARG A 204 -7.94 -10.01 -11.51
C ARG A 204 -8.71 -10.76 -10.42
N ILE A 205 -8.06 -11.66 -9.67
CA ILE A 205 -8.68 -12.36 -8.53
C ILE A 205 -9.11 -11.36 -7.45
N VAL A 206 -8.25 -10.38 -7.12
CA VAL A 206 -8.58 -9.34 -6.16
C VAL A 206 -9.74 -8.47 -6.65
N GLU A 207 -9.70 -8.05 -7.89
CA GLU A 207 -10.79 -7.30 -8.53
C GLU A 207 -12.13 -8.05 -8.40
N ALA A 208 -12.15 -9.35 -8.70
CA ALA A 208 -13.33 -10.19 -8.53
C ALA A 208 -13.83 -10.23 -7.07
N LYS A 209 -12.91 -10.37 -6.11
CA LYS A 209 -13.24 -10.38 -4.68
C LYS A 209 -13.78 -9.02 -4.21
N GLN A 210 -13.20 -7.92 -4.67
CA GLN A 210 -13.67 -6.58 -4.37
C GLN A 210 -15.09 -6.34 -4.88
N ILE A 211 -15.35 -6.67 -6.15
CA ILE A 211 -16.67 -6.56 -6.77
C ILE A 211 -17.69 -7.42 -6.02
N ASN A 212 -17.34 -8.67 -5.70
CA ASN A 212 -18.24 -9.58 -4.97
C ASN A 212 -18.55 -9.07 -3.55
N THR A 213 -17.60 -8.39 -2.89
CA THR A 213 -17.79 -7.86 -1.53
C THR A 213 -18.77 -6.68 -1.50
N VAL A 214 -18.74 -5.82 -2.50
CA VAL A 214 -19.58 -4.61 -2.60
C VAL A 214 -20.83 -4.85 -3.43
N GLY A 215 -20.81 -5.88 -4.28
CA GLY A 215 -21.87 -6.18 -5.23
C GLY A 215 -21.96 -5.18 -6.40
N GLY A 216 -20.93 -4.34 -6.59
CA GLY A 216 -20.90 -3.31 -7.62
C GLY A 216 -19.50 -3.01 -8.14
N VAL A 217 -19.44 -2.32 -9.27
CA VAL A 217 -18.19 -1.86 -9.90
C VAL A 217 -18.12 -0.34 -9.93
N VAL A 218 -16.93 0.21 -9.79
CA VAL A 218 -16.66 1.64 -9.95
C VAL A 218 -16.50 1.94 -11.43
N LEU A 219 -17.42 2.69 -12.01
CA LEU A 219 -17.36 3.14 -13.40
C LEU A 219 -16.48 4.39 -13.56
N ALA A 220 -16.61 5.35 -12.64
CA ALA A 220 -15.81 6.57 -12.61
C ALA A 220 -15.58 7.02 -11.17
N GLU A 221 -14.37 7.50 -10.88
CA GLU A 221 -13.95 8.06 -9.59
C GLU A 221 -13.87 9.59 -9.68
N ASP A 222 -13.90 10.25 -8.53
CA ASP A 222 -13.63 11.69 -8.37
C ASP A 222 -14.53 12.60 -9.24
N LEU A 223 -15.83 12.32 -9.28
CA LEU A 223 -16.78 13.14 -10.03
C LEU A 223 -16.86 14.56 -9.45
N SER A 224 -16.85 15.57 -10.34
CA SER A 224 -17.14 16.95 -9.95
C SER A 224 -18.60 17.11 -9.55
N TRP A 225 -18.89 18.14 -8.74
CA TRP A 225 -20.27 18.44 -8.33
C TRP A 225 -21.21 18.64 -9.52
N GLU A 226 -20.75 19.24 -10.62
CA GLU A 226 -21.53 19.41 -11.84
C GLU A 226 -21.85 18.08 -12.53
N GLN A 227 -20.87 17.14 -12.55
CA GLN A 227 -21.10 15.79 -13.06
C GLN A 227 -22.09 15.03 -12.19
N VAL A 228 -21.96 15.12 -10.86
CA VAL A 228 -22.92 14.56 -9.89
C VAL A 228 -24.34 15.11 -10.14
N ALA A 229 -24.47 16.43 -10.30
CA ALA A 229 -25.76 17.05 -10.54
C ALA A 229 -26.40 16.58 -11.86
N ARG A 230 -25.61 16.47 -12.93
CA ARG A 230 -26.09 15.95 -14.24
C ARG A 230 -26.55 14.51 -14.16
N LEU A 231 -25.81 13.65 -13.46
CA LEU A 231 -26.18 12.24 -13.25
C LEU A 231 -27.43 12.11 -12.40
N LYS A 232 -27.53 12.84 -11.29
CA LYS A 232 -28.73 12.83 -10.42
C LYS A 232 -30.00 13.33 -11.15
N ALA A 233 -29.87 14.35 -11.98
CA ALA A 233 -30.99 14.85 -12.78
C ALA A 233 -31.52 13.83 -13.79
N ARG A 234 -30.74 12.82 -14.14
CA ARG A 234 -31.07 11.76 -15.09
C ARG A 234 -31.05 10.35 -14.45
N ALA A 235 -31.21 10.26 -13.14
CA ALA A 235 -31.12 8.99 -12.41
C ALA A 235 -32.11 7.92 -12.91
N LEU A 236 -33.31 8.33 -13.36
CA LEU A 236 -34.31 7.41 -13.94
C LEU A 236 -33.84 6.78 -15.27
N ASP A 237 -32.98 7.45 -16.00
CA ASP A 237 -32.38 6.98 -17.26
C ASP A 237 -31.14 6.07 -17.04
N LEU A 238 -30.71 5.94 -15.79
CA LEU A 238 -29.49 5.25 -15.39
C LEU A 238 -29.79 4.14 -14.37
N PRO A 239 -30.63 3.15 -14.73
CA PRO A 239 -30.97 2.08 -13.82
C PRO A 239 -29.71 1.35 -13.34
N ARG A 240 -29.63 1.06 -12.02
CA ARG A 240 -28.51 0.41 -11.32
C ARG A 240 -27.20 1.20 -11.25
N ALA A 241 -27.14 2.38 -11.84
CA ALA A 241 -26.04 3.30 -11.63
C ALA A 241 -26.37 4.22 -10.44
N GLU A 242 -25.50 4.27 -9.47
CA GLU A 242 -25.66 5.08 -8.25
C GLU A 242 -24.41 5.90 -8.00
N ILE A 243 -24.57 7.04 -7.33
CA ILE A 243 -23.46 7.86 -6.88
C ILE A 243 -23.16 7.48 -5.44
N ASP A 244 -22.01 6.86 -5.22
CA ASP A 244 -21.49 6.59 -3.90
C ASP A 244 -20.64 7.76 -3.41
N VAL A 245 -20.81 8.10 -2.12
CA VAL A 245 -20.05 9.16 -1.46
C VAL A 245 -18.94 8.47 -0.69
N SER A 246 -17.72 8.76 -1.07
CA SER A 246 -16.49 8.24 -0.46
C SER A 246 -15.59 9.37 0.03
N GLU A 247 -14.47 9.03 0.60
CA GLU A 247 -13.43 9.98 0.99
C GLU A 247 -12.15 9.69 0.22
N ARG A 248 -11.53 10.74 -0.29
CA ARG A 248 -10.21 10.71 -0.90
C ARG A 248 -9.17 11.28 0.06
N ARG A 249 -8.01 10.64 0.14
CA ARG A 249 -6.89 11.18 0.92
C ARG A 249 -6.41 12.49 0.30
N SER A 250 -6.25 13.50 1.15
CA SER A 250 -5.83 14.83 0.77
C SER A 250 -4.60 15.25 1.59
N TYR A 251 -3.68 15.94 0.96
CA TYR A 251 -2.46 16.45 1.58
C TYR A 251 -2.49 17.97 1.53
N ALA A 252 -2.48 18.60 2.70
CA ALA A 252 -2.65 20.06 2.81
C ALA A 252 -1.55 20.85 2.09
N PHE A 253 -0.36 20.24 1.97
CA PHE A 253 0.80 20.81 1.28
C PHE A 253 1.38 19.76 0.32
N PRO A 254 0.83 19.64 -0.91
CA PRO A 254 1.30 18.67 -1.90
C PRO A 254 2.82 18.80 -2.14
N GLY A 255 3.53 17.66 -2.10
CA GLY A 255 4.99 17.63 -2.25
C GLY A 255 5.77 17.86 -0.96
N THR A 256 5.18 18.47 0.07
CA THR A 256 5.86 18.71 1.35
C THR A 256 5.82 17.47 2.22
N ALA A 257 6.95 17.16 2.87
CA ALA A 257 7.17 15.99 3.72
C ALA A 257 6.77 14.67 3.04
N SER A 258 6.82 14.61 1.70
CA SER A 258 6.28 13.51 0.90
C SER A 258 6.83 12.14 1.29
N HIS A 259 8.11 12.07 1.65
CA HIS A 259 8.77 10.83 2.06
C HIS A 259 8.48 10.45 3.51
N ALA A 260 8.33 11.43 4.40
CA ALA A 260 7.99 11.20 5.79
C ALA A 260 6.51 10.77 5.94
N LEU A 261 5.60 11.51 5.31
CA LEU A 261 4.18 11.18 5.31
C LEU A 261 3.90 9.92 4.50
N GLY A 262 4.52 9.78 3.34
CA GLY A 262 4.20 8.75 2.36
C GLY A 262 2.91 9.06 1.61
N TYR A 263 2.28 8.03 1.08
CA TYR A 263 1.04 8.15 0.30
C TYR A 263 0.19 6.88 0.44
N VAL A 264 -1.08 7.02 0.10
CA VAL A 264 -2.01 5.90 -0.07
C VAL A 264 -2.17 5.58 -1.54
N SER A 265 -2.39 4.32 -1.87
CA SER A 265 -2.75 3.90 -3.22
C SER A 265 -3.75 2.75 -3.19
N GLN A 266 -4.24 2.38 -4.37
CA GLN A 266 -5.15 1.26 -4.51
C GLN A 266 -4.55 -0.03 -3.94
N VAL A 267 -5.38 -0.83 -3.25
CA VAL A 267 -5.01 -2.13 -2.71
C VAL A 267 -4.54 -3.06 -3.82
N GLN A 268 -3.42 -3.73 -3.59
CA GLN A 268 -2.86 -4.74 -4.48
C GLN A 268 -3.10 -6.15 -3.91
N PRO A 269 -2.98 -7.20 -4.73
CA PRO A 269 -3.17 -8.58 -4.27
C PRO A 269 -2.36 -8.95 -3.03
N ASP A 270 -1.09 -8.56 -3.01
CA ASP A 270 -0.16 -8.88 -1.93
C ASP A 270 -0.57 -8.25 -0.58
N ASP A 271 -1.34 -7.16 -0.61
CA ASP A 271 -1.83 -6.49 0.60
C ASP A 271 -2.91 -7.28 1.32
N LEU A 272 -3.57 -8.21 0.62
CA LEU A 272 -4.63 -9.06 1.17
C LEU A 272 -4.10 -10.37 1.76
N ILE A 273 -2.80 -10.62 1.63
CA ILE A 273 -2.15 -11.79 2.21
C ILE A 273 -1.97 -11.54 3.70
N GLY A 274 -2.72 -12.28 4.52
CA GLY A 274 -2.65 -12.17 5.99
C GLY A 274 -3.44 -11.01 6.59
N ASP A 275 -4.16 -10.23 5.78
CA ASP A 275 -5.10 -9.20 6.26
C ASP A 275 -6.54 -9.57 5.84
N ASP A 276 -7.37 -9.97 6.82
CA ASP A 276 -8.76 -10.34 6.61
C ASP A 276 -9.74 -9.16 6.68
N ASP A 277 -9.23 -7.94 6.78
CA ASP A 277 -10.07 -6.75 6.86
C ASP A 277 -10.88 -6.56 5.56
N ARG A 278 -12.20 -6.60 5.72
CA ARG A 278 -13.16 -6.45 4.61
C ARG A 278 -13.08 -5.08 3.94
N LEU A 279 -12.56 -4.05 4.63
CA LEU A 279 -12.36 -2.72 4.05
C LEU A 279 -11.39 -2.76 2.88
N LEU A 280 -10.34 -3.57 2.95
CA LEU A 280 -9.37 -3.70 1.87
C LEU A 280 -9.94 -4.37 0.61
N ARG A 281 -11.08 -5.04 0.76
CA ARG A 281 -11.78 -5.70 -0.36
C ARG A 281 -12.78 -4.79 -1.08
N ARG A 282 -12.87 -3.53 -0.69
CA ARG A 282 -13.69 -2.55 -1.43
C ARG A 282 -12.95 -2.12 -2.71
N PRO A 283 -13.67 -1.88 -3.84
CA PRO A 283 -13.06 -1.43 -5.10
C PRO A 283 -12.35 -0.08 -4.99
N ASP A 284 -12.82 0.79 -4.08
CA ASP A 284 -12.29 2.11 -3.79
C ASP A 284 -11.28 2.12 -2.63
N ALA A 285 -10.95 0.93 -2.08
CA ALA A 285 -10.05 0.82 -0.94
C ALA A 285 -8.64 1.33 -1.28
N ARG A 286 -8.09 2.10 -0.35
CA ARG A 286 -6.72 2.61 -0.40
C ARG A 286 -5.95 2.14 0.83
N ILE A 287 -4.67 1.86 0.65
CA ILE A 287 -3.76 1.43 1.72
C ILE A 287 -2.50 2.28 1.72
N GLY A 288 -1.93 2.53 2.86
CA GLY A 288 -0.65 3.25 2.99
C GLY A 288 0.51 2.48 2.39
N ARG A 289 1.27 3.10 1.49
CA ARG A 289 2.37 2.46 0.74
C ARG A 289 3.76 2.80 1.27
N LYS A 290 3.95 4.00 1.74
CA LYS A 290 5.22 4.55 2.19
C LYS A 290 5.01 5.41 3.43
N GLY A 291 6.09 5.77 4.09
CA GLY A 291 6.09 6.73 5.18
C GLY A 291 5.19 6.35 6.36
N ILE A 292 4.71 7.36 7.07
CA ILE A 292 3.77 7.24 8.19
C ILE A 292 2.45 6.58 7.75
N GLU A 293 1.99 6.88 6.53
CA GLU A 293 0.77 6.26 5.98
C GLU A 293 0.86 4.73 6.00
N ARG A 294 2.03 4.14 5.73
CA ARG A 294 2.27 2.69 5.79
C ARG A 294 2.50 2.21 7.22
N THR A 295 3.37 2.86 7.96
CA THR A 295 3.74 2.41 9.31
C THR A 295 2.55 2.42 10.26
N MET A 296 1.67 3.44 10.11
CA MET A 296 0.48 3.61 10.94
C MET A 296 -0.81 3.17 10.25
N GLU A 297 -0.73 2.37 9.18
CA GLU A 297 -1.87 1.96 8.37
C GLU A 297 -3.04 1.44 9.19
N THR A 298 -2.81 0.47 10.09
CA THR A 298 -3.87 -0.12 10.91
C THR A 298 -4.56 0.89 11.83
N SER A 299 -3.78 1.85 12.36
CA SER A 299 -4.33 2.92 13.22
C SER A 299 -5.09 3.97 12.40
N LEU A 300 -4.57 4.31 11.21
CA LEU A 300 -5.16 5.32 10.33
C LEU A 300 -6.40 4.81 9.61
N ARG A 301 -6.48 3.52 9.27
CA ARG A 301 -7.58 2.93 8.50
C ARG A 301 -8.91 2.99 9.25
N GLY A 302 -8.92 2.75 10.58
CA GLY A 302 -10.14 2.62 11.37
C GLY A 302 -10.81 1.25 11.21
N GLN A 303 -12.08 1.14 11.58
CA GLN A 303 -12.86 -0.11 11.52
C GLN A 303 -14.16 0.09 10.74
N ALA A 304 -14.49 -0.88 9.89
CA ALA A 304 -15.72 -0.87 9.09
C ALA A 304 -16.97 -0.81 9.94
N GLY A 305 -17.94 0.00 9.50
CA GLY A 305 -19.34 -0.13 9.91
C GLY A 305 -20.06 -1.17 9.06
N GLU A 306 -21.22 -1.61 9.51
CA GLU A 306 -22.08 -2.55 8.81
C GLU A 306 -23.51 -2.01 8.72
N ARG A 307 -24.11 -2.08 7.54
CA ARG A 307 -25.53 -1.80 7.31
C ARG A 307 -26.21 -3.01 6.71
N LEU A 308 -27.16 -3.58 7.43
CA LEU A 308 -28.08 -4.57 6.89
C LEU A 308 -29.26 -3.82 6.26
N MET A 309 -29.45 -3.98 4.98
CA MET A 309 -30.44 -3.23 4.21
C MET A 309 -31.39 -4.16 3.47
N GLU A 310 -32.65 -3.76 3.39
CA GLU A 310 -33.62 -4.37 2.50
C GLU A 310 -33.52 -3.71 1.11
N ILE A 311 -33.38 -4.53 0.07
CA ILE A 311 -33.29 -4.10 -1.33
C ILE A 311 -34.51 -4.57 -2.14
N ASN A 312 -34.91 -3.78 -3.14
CA ASN A 312 -35.92 -4.21 -4.10
C ASN A 312 -35.34 -5.12 -5.20
N ALA A 313 -36.20 -5.59 -6.10
CA ALA A 313 -35.78 -6.41 -7.24
C ALA A 313 -34.75 -5.75 -8.16
N TYR A 314 -34.61 -4.43 -8.11
CA TYR A 314 -33.62 -3.65 -8.87
C TYR A 314 -32.31 -3.40 -8.10
N GLY A 315 -32.18 -3.95 -6.86
CA GLY A 315 -31.00 -3.74 -6.02
C GLY A 315 -30.94 -2.40 -5.29
N GLN A 316 -32.00 -1.58 -5.41
CA GLN A 316 -32.08 -0.28 -4.76
C GLN A 316 -32.46 -0.42 -3.29
N GLU A 317 -31.79 0.34 -2.45
CA GLU A 317 -32.06 0.42 -1.02
C GLU A 317 -33.51 0.89 -0.76
N GLN A 318 -34.24 0.09 0.03
CA GLN A 318 -35.59 0.41 0.47
C GLN A 318 -35.59 0.89 1.91
N ARG A 319 -34.86 0.20 2.75
CA ARG A 319 -34.86 0.48 4.18
C ARG A 319 -33.61 -0.12 4.85
N VAL A 320 -33.01 0.61 5.80
CA VAL A 320 -31.96 0.09 6.68
C VAL A 320 -32.62 -0.66 7.82
N ILE A 321 -32.31 -1.95 7.96
CA ILE A 321 -32.84 -2.82 9.02
C ILE A 321 -31.99 -2.66 10.29
N SER A 322 -30.67 -2.65 10.14
CA SER A 322 -29.73 -2.52 11.25
C SER A 322 -28.48 -1.78 10.78
N ARG A 323 -27.89 -1.00 11.67
CA ARG A 323 -26.66 -0.24 11.39
C ARG A 323 -25.70 -0.29 12.58
N LYS A 324 -24.48 -0.73 12.31
CA LYS A 324 -23.33 -0.56 13.20
C LYS A 324 -22.44 0.53 12.59
N PRO A 325 -22.28 1.68 13.26
CA PRO A 325 -21.48 2.78 12.69
C PRO A 325 -20.00 2.37 12.56
N PRO A 326 -19.27 2.92 11.57
CA PRO A 326 -17.82 2.74 11.48
C PRO A 326 -17.10 3.45 12.63
N THR A 327 -15.93 2.93 12.99
CA THR A 327 -15.02 3.60 13.95
C THR A 327 -13.95 4.34 13.15
N PRO A 328 -13.87 5.67 13.22
CA PRO A 328 -12.86 6.45 12.51
C PRO A 328 -11.45 6.02 12.86
N GLY A 329 -10.52 6.19 11.93
CA GLY A 329 -9.10 6.04 12.17
C GLY A 329 -8.57 7.08 13.17
N ARG A 330 -7.46 6.75 13.84
CA ARG A 330 -6.86 7.59 14.87
C ARG A 330 -6.11 8.75 14.24
N ARG A 331 -6.16 9.90 14.89
CA ARG A 331 -5.29 11.04 14.57
C ARG A 331 -3.86 10.71 14.97
N ILE A 332 -2.90 10.94 14.08
CA ILE A 332 -1.46 10.80 14.33
C ILE A 332 -0.83 12.19 14.43
N THR A 333 -0.21 12.47 15.56
CA THR A 333 0.57 13.70 15.75
C THR A 333 2.04 13.39 15.51
N THR A 334 2.65 14.11 14.58
CA THR A 334 4.07 13.93 14.24
C THR A 334 4.96 14.87 15.04
N THR A 335 6.25 14.58 15.08
CA THR A 335 7.27 15.47 15.64
C THR A 335 7.67 16.58 14.67
N LEU A 336 7.22 16.51 13.41
CA LEU A 336 7.56 17.49 12.38
C LEU A 336 7.11 18.89 12.76
N ASP A 337 7.97 19.87 12.49
CA ASP A 337 7.65 21.28 12.44
C ASP A 337 7.45 21.64 10.97
N LEU A 338 6.20 21.90 10.56
CA LEU A 338 5.84 22.17 9.17
C LEU A 338 6.62 23.35 8.58
N GLY A 339 6.82 24.41 9.37
CA GLY A 339 7.57 25.59 8.90
C GLY A 339 9.02 25.25 8.61
N LEU A 340 9.66 24.50 9.50
CA LEU A 340 11.03 24.04 9.34
C LEU A 340 11.18 23.04 8.18
N GLN A 341 10.21 22.14 8.02
CA GLN A 341 10.16 21.19 6.90
C GLN A 341 10.12 21.91 5.54
N ILE A 342 9.18 22.85 5.38
CA ILE A 342 9.04 23.65 4.15
C ILE A 342 10.34 24.43 3.88
N TYR A 343 10.90 25.06 4.91
CA TYR A 343 12.16 25.81 4.79
C TYR A 343 13.31 24.92 4.31
N ALA A 344 13.45 23.73 4.89
CA ALA A 344 14.50 22.78 4.49
C ALA A 344 14.36 22.33 3.03
N GLU A 345 13.15 22.03 2.60
CA GLU A 345 12.86 21.63 1.20
C GLU A 345 13.13 22.77 0.22
N GLN A 346 12.72 23.99 0.55
CA GLN A 346 13.02 25.17 -0.26
C GLN A 346 14.52 25.41 -0.40
N ARG A 347 15.29 25.29 0.69
CA ARG A 347 16.75 25.45 0.64
C ARG A 347 17.42 24.40 -0.24
N LEU A 348 16.96 23.13 -0.22
CA LEU A 348 17.46 22.09 -1.10
C LEU A 348 17.15 22.41 -2.57
N THR A 349 15.94 22.88 -2.87
CA THR A 349 15.54 23.27 -4.24
C THR A 349 16.37 24.46 -4.74
N GLU A 350 16.59 25.48 -3.92
CA GLU A 350 17.40 26.64 -4.29
C GLU A 350 18.87 26.29 -4.53
N GLN A 351 19.44 25.34 -3.80
CA GLN A 351 20.79 24.85 -4.05
C GLN A 351 20.91 24.09 -5.38
N GLU A 352 19.84 23.41 -5.80
CA GLU A 352 19.78 22.80 -7.12
C GLU A 352 19.92 23.86 -8.22
N ILE A 353 19.16 24.93 -8.13
CA ILE A 353 19.10 25.99 -9.15
C ILE A 353 20.41 26.79 -9.20
N SER A 354 21.07 27.02 -8.06
CA SER A 354 22.17 28.00 -7.94
C SER A 354 23.55 27.49 -8.37
N ARG A 355 23.78 26.18 -8.49
CA ARG A 355 25.13 25.61 -8.55
C ARG A 355 25.48 24.73 -9.74
N SER A 356 24.57 24.41 -10.63
CA SER A 356 24.88 23.47 -11.73
C SER A 356 23.85 23.45 -12.84
N GLU A 357 24.32 23.25 -14.08
CA GLU A 357 23.52 22.83 -15.22
C GLU A 357 22.97 21.40 -15.08
N ARG A 358 23.38 20.64 -14.05
CA ARG A 358 22.88 19.29 -13.76
C ARG A 358 21.96 19.33 -12.54
N ALA A 359 20.75 18.84 -12.72
CA ALA A 359 19.79 18.61 -11.64
C ALA A 359 20.42 17.78 -10.50
N ARG A 360 20.30 18.25 -9.26
CA ARG A 360 20.90 17.62 -8.08
C ARG A 360 19.83 17.05 -7.17
N ALA A 361 20.19 15.97 -6.50
CA ALA A 361 19.42 15.42 -5.38
C ALA A 361 20.09 15.79 -4.05
N GLY A 362 19.31 15.82 -2.96
CA GLY A 362 19.84 16.14 -1.65
C GLY A 362 18.92 15.73 -0.52
N ALA A 363 19.44 15.77 0.71
CA ALA A 363 18.67 15.48 1.92
C ALA A 363 19.10 16.39 3.07
N ALA A 364 18.15 16.69 3.97
CA ALA A 364 18.39 17.39 5.22
C ALA A 364 17.55 16.76 6.34
N VAL A 365 18.17 16.50 7.49
CA VAL A 365 17.52 15.97 8.68
C VAL A 365 17.81 16.88 9.85
N VAL A 366 16.76 17.28 10.58
CA VAL A 366 16.88 18.09 11.80
C VAL A 366 16.30 17.30 12.98
N LEU A 367 17.14 17.06 13.98
CA LEU A 367 16.78 16.36 15.21
C LEU A 367 16.79 17.30 16.42
N LYS A 368 15.84 17.09 17.32
CA LYS A 368 15.90 17.64 18.67
C LYS A 368 16.88 16.79 19.49
N VAL A 369 17.99 17.41 19.90
CA VAL A 369 19.19 16.72 20.43
C VAL A 369 18.88 15.90 21.67
N ASP A 370 17.97 16.39 22.53
CA ASP A 370 17.67 15.78 23.82
C ASP A 370 16.72 14.61 23.76
N THR A 371 15.82 14.58 22.76
CA THR A 371 14.71 13.61 22.68
C THR A 371 14.82 12.67 21.48
N GLY A 372 15.49 13.08 20.39
CA GLY A 372 15.51 12.34 19.13
C GLY A 372 14.28 12.63 18.24
N GLU A 373 13.41 13.58 18.62
CA GLU A 373 12.32 14.02 17.75
C GLU A 373 12.86 14.53 16.42
N VAL A 374 12.35 14.01 15.31
CA VAL A 374 12.68 14.49 13.96
C VAL A 374 11.82 15.70 13.66
N LEU A 375 12.42 16.88 13.66
CA LEU A 375 11.73 18.15 13.42
C LEU A 375 11.54 18.44 11.91
N ALA A 376 12.48 17.98 11.08
CA ALA A 376 12.37 18.00 9.63
C ALA A 376 13.12 16.83 9.01
N MET A 377 12.56 16.26 7.95
CA MET A 377 13.14 15.19 7.13
C MET A 377 12.87 15.53 5.66
N ALA A 378 13.73 16.35 5.08
CA ALA A 378 13.60 16.85 3.73
C ALA A 378 14.44 16.01 2.75
N SER A 379 13.81 15.42 1.76
CA SER A 379 14.45 14.67 0.66
C SER A 379 14.08 15.30 -0.67
N HIS A 380 15.07 15.73 -1.44
CA HIS A 380 14.89 16.43 -2.71
C HIS A 380 15.41 15.59 -3.90
N PRO A 381 14.68 15.55 -5.04
CA PRO A 381 13.35 16.08 -5.21
C PRO A 381 12.31 15.30 -4.40
N GLY A 382 11.26 15.99 -3.98
CA GLY A 382 10.04 15.39 -3.46
C GLY A 382 9.10 14.99 -4.62
N PHE A 383 7.91 14.53 -4.27
CA PHE A 383 6.84 14.21 -5.22
C PHE A 383 5.49 14.58 -4.63
N ASP A 384 4.53 14.90 -5.50
CA ASP A 384 3.16 15.15 -5.06
C ASP A 384 2.48 13.83 -4.67
N GLN A 385 2.17 13.67 -3.38
CA GLN A 385 1.50 12.46 -2.85
C GLN A 385 0.06 12.34 -3.34
N SER A 386 -0.59 13.45 -3.66
CA SER A 386 -2.01 13.50 -4.03
C SER A 386 -2.31 12.73 -5.32
N ILE A 387 -1.33 12.63 -6.23
CA ILE A 387 -1.47 11.88 -7.48
C ILE A 387 -1.72 10.37 -7.27
N PHE A 388 -1.34 9.84 -6.10
CA PHE A 388 -1.55 8.44 -5.72
C PHE A 388 -2.90 8.23 -5.02
N SER A 389 -3.55 9.30 -4.54
CA SER A 389 -4.83 9.22 -3.83
C SER A 389 -5.99 8.81 -4.75
N SER A 390 -5.84 9.02 -6.04
CA SER A 390 -6.67 8.49 -7.12
C SER A 390 -5.84 7.56 -8.01
N ARG A 391 -6.33 7.25 -9.20
CA ARG A 391 -5.58 6.42 -10.15
C ARG A 391 -4.49 7.26 -10.80
N ILE A 392 -3.22 6.94 -10.53
CA ILE A 392 -2.07 7.60 -11.17
C ILE A 392 -2.08 7.39 -12.69
N SER A 393 -1.78 8.43 -13.46
CA SER A 393 -1.61 8.33 -14.91
C SER A 393 -0.30 7.61 -15.27
N ASN A 394 -0.25 6.98 -16.45
CA ASN A 394 0.99 6.39 -16.95
C ASN A 394 2.08 7.45 -17.16
N GLU A 395 1.70 8.67 -17.54
CA GLU A 395 2.61 9.78 -17.74
C GLU A 395 3.26 10.21 -16.42
N ASP A 396 2.45 10.46 -15.37
CA ASP A 396 2.97 10.82 -14.05
C ASP A 396 3.85 9.72 -13.46
N TRP A 397 3.43 8.47 -13.60
CA TRP A 397 4.24 7.33 -13.16
C TRP A 397 5.58 7.27 -13.88
N ASN A 398 5.58 7.38 -15.21
CA ASN A 398 6.80 7.35 -16.00
C ASN A 398 7.72 8.53 -15.67
N ASN A 399 7.19 9.73 -15.48
CA ASN A 399 7.97 10.89 -15.06
C ASN A 399 8.69 10.65 -13.72
N LEU A 400 8.01 10.00 -12.76
CA LEU A 400 8.61 9.68 -11.46
C LEU A 400 9.69 8.60 -11.51
N ILE A 401 9.49 7.54 -12.30
CA ILE A 401 10.45 6.41 -12.34
C ILE A 401 11.64 6.63 -13.27
N GLN A 402 11.50 7.51 -14.27
CA GLN A 402 12.56 7.84 -15.21
C GLN A 402 13.45 9.01 -14.75
N ASP A 403 13.05 9.74 -13.71
CA ASP A 403 13.87 10.82 -13.16
C ASP A 403 15.11 10.23 -12.47
N GLU A 404 16.30 10.52 -13.03
CA GLU A 404 17.59 10.05 -12.49
C GLU A 404 17.84 10.47 -11.03
N ARG A 405 17.16 11.54 -10.55
CA ARG A 405 17.25 12.02 -9.18
C ARG A 405 16.45 11.15 -8.19
N ARG A 406 15.67 10.16 -8.71
CA ARG A 406 14.90 9.19 -7.91
C ARG A 406 13.96 9.85 -6.88
N PRO A 407 12.94 10.62 -7.31
CA PRO A 407 12.04 11.35 -6.42
C PRO A 407 11.30 10.46 -5.41
N LEU A 408 11.07 9.18 -5.73
CA LEU A 408 10.36 8.24 -4.84
C LEU A 408 11.23 7.64 -3.73
N VAL A 409 12.54 7.94 -3.73
CA VAL A 409 13.49 7.44 -2.72
C VAL A 409 13.66 8.46 -1.60
N ASN A 410 13.41 8.05 -0.36
CA ASN A 410 13.73 8.85 0.81
C ASN A 410 15.24 8.89 1.05
N LYS A 411 15.89 9.93 0.59
CA LYS A 411 17.35 10.08 0.70
C LYS A 411 17.84 10.29 2.14
N CYS A 412 16.91 10.63 3.05
CA CYS A 412 17.28 10.79 4.46
C CYS A 412 17.56 9.47 5.16
N SER A 413 16.82 8.39 4.81
CA SER A 413 16.87 7.11 5.52
C SER A 413 16.98 5.88 4.63
N ALA A 414 16.68 6.00 3.31
CA ALA A 414 16.65 4.89 2.37
C ALA A 414 17.75 4.98 1.29
N GLU A 415 18.73 5.82 1.50
CA GLU A 415 19.92 5.93 0.67
C GLU A 415 21.14 6.29 1.54
N HIS A 416 22.29 5.74 1.19
CA HIS A 416 23.50 5.93 1.98
C HIS A 416 24.62 6.52 1.13
N TYR A 417 25.50 7.27 1.80
CA TYR A 417 26.59 8.05 1.19
C TYR A 417 27.86 7.92 2.03
N PRO A 418 29.05 8.09 1.43
CA PRO A 418 30.28 8.24 2.21
C PRO A 418 30.19 9.49 3.11
N PRO A 419 30.35 9.37 4.45
CA PRO A 419 30.24 10.51 5.35
C PRO A 419 31.35 11.53 5.21
N GLY A 420 32.52 11.12 4.71
CA GLY A 420 33.69 12.00 4.61
C GLY A 420 34.12 12.51 5.97
N SER A 421 34.66 13.74 6.01
CA SER A 421 35.20 14.36 7.22
C SER A 421 34.25 14.48 8.42
N THR A 422 32.94 14.28 8.23
CA THR A 422 32.01 14.20 9.37
C THR A 422 32.25 12.98 10.24
N TYR A 423 32.81 11.91 9.66
CA TYR A 423 33.18 10.68 10.38
C TYR A 423 34.42 10.88 11.29
N LYS A 424 35.21 11.93 11.09
CA LYS A 424 36.41 12.23 11.92
C LYS A 424 36.08 12.38 13.40
N MET A 425 34.85 12.77 13.74
CA MET A 425 34.37 12.77 15.13
C MET A 425 34.32 11.37 15.73
N VAL A 426 33.96 10.35 14.94
CA VAL A 426 33.99 8.94 15.36
C VAL A 426 35.41 8.50 15.63
N THR A 427 36.34 8.78 14.71
CA THR A 427 37.75 8.43 14.81
C THR A 427 38.41 9.13 15.99
N MET A 428 38.09 10.40 16.22
CA MET A 428 38.60 11.15 17.36
C MET A 428 38.16 10.54 18.71
N LEU A 429 36.86 10.21 18.83
CA LEU A 429 36.34 9.55 20.04
C LEU A 429 36.99 8.18 20.25
N ALA A 430 37.20 7.41 19.18
CA ALA A 430 37.89 6.15 19.24
C ALA A 430 39.36 6.32 19.68
N ALA A 431 40.04 7.39 19.21
CA ALA A 431 41.41 7.73 19.64
C ALA A 431 41.49 8.02 21.15
N LEU A 432 40.55 8.81 21.68
CA LEU A 432 40.45 9.07 23.11
C LEU A 432 40.25 7.81 23.94
N GLU A 433 39.42 6.88 23.47
CA GLU A 433 39.15 5.63 24.18
C GLU A 433 40.32 4.65 24.18
N VAL A 434 41.22 4.70 23.19
CA VAL A 434 42.47 3.93 23.21
C VAL A 434 43.60 4.67 23.92
N GLY A 435 43.34 5.82 24.53
CA GLY A 435 44.27 6.56 25.36
C GLY A 435 45.23 7.50 24.62
N VAL A 436 44.89 7.95 23.42
CA VAL A 436 45.64 9.01 22.72
C VAL A 436 45.54 10.30 23.52
N ASP A 437 46.67 10.92 23.82
CA ASP A 437 46.68 12.23 24.47
C ASP A 437 46.15 13.32 23.51
N PRO A 438 45.12 14.08 23.86
CA PRO A 438 44.62 15.17 23.03
C PRO A 438 45.65 16.24 22.67
N ALA A 439 46.67 16.43 23.50
CA ALA A 439 47.76 17.38 23.29
C ALA A 439 48.92 16.81 22.45
N GLU A 440 48.86 15.55 22.04
CA GLU A 440 49.88 14.93 21.20
C GLU A 440 49.93 15.58 19.82
N ILE A 441 51.11 16.07 19.43
CA ILE A 441 51.35 16.76 18.18
C ILE A 441 51.73 15.76 17.07
N VAL A 442 50.92 15.72 16.00
CA VAL A 442 51.24 15.03 14.76
C VAL A 442 51.63 16.05 13.68
N THR A 443 52.77 15.83 13.02
CA THR A 443 53.22 16.74 11.95
C THR A 443 52.62 16.38 10.60
N CYS A 444 51.76 17.25 10.07
CA CYS A 444 51.21 17.13 8.73
C CYS A 444 52.13 17.80 7.69
N SER A 445 52.80 17.02 6.88
CA SER A 445 53.61 17.49 5.73
C SER A 445 52.81 17.55 4.42
N GLY A 446 51.51 17.34 4.46
CA GLY A 446 50.63 17.21 3.28
C GLY A 446 50.52 15.80 2.74
N ARG A 447 51.27 14.83 3.31
CA ARG A 447 51.23 13.41 2.97
C ARG A 447 51.56 12.54 4.17
N THR A 448 51.09 11.29 4.14
CA THR A 448 51.39 10.25 5.15
C THR A 448 51.64 8.95 4.41
N GLU A 449 52.76 8.27 4.76
CA GLU A 449 53.10 6.98 4.17
C GLU A 449 52.61 5.84 5.10
N VAL A 450 51.84 4.91 4.54
CA VAL A 450 51.32 3.75 5.27
C VAL A 450 51.62 2.50 4.43
N GLY A 451 52.55 1.69 4.90
CA GLY A 451 53.13 0.60 4.11
C GLY A 451 53.73 1.11 2.79
N PRO A 452 53.43 0.50 1.66
CA PRO A 452 53.93 0.93 0.34
C PRO A 452 53.12 2.09 -0.28
N GLN A 453 52.06 2.61 0.37
CA GLN A 453 51.14 3.59 -0.19
C GLN A 453 51.32 4.97 0.44
N THR A 454 51.15 6.02 -0.38
CA THR A 454 51.17 7.40 0.07
C THR A 454 49.73 7.97 0.05
N PHE A 455 49.26 8.42 1.19
CA PHE A 455 47.98 9.10 1.36
C PHE A 455 48.22 10.58 1.51
N TYR A 456 47.37 11.39 0.88
CA TYR A 456 47.55 12.83 0.84
C TYR A 456 46.50 13.55 1.67
N CYS A 457 46.95 14.53 2.43
CA CYS A 457 46.05 15.51 3.04
C CYS A 457 45.43 16.43 1.95
N TRP A 458 44.24 16.96 2.21
CA TRP A 458 43.63 17.93 1.31
C TRP A 458 44.49 19.19 1.13
N LYS A 459 45.23 19.61 2.18
CA LYS A 459 46.22 20.69 2.11
C LYS A 459 47.58 20.09 1.76
N ARG A 460 47.99 20.20 0.51
CA ARG A 460 49.19 19.54 -0.05
C ARG A 460 50.49 20.05 0.53
N GLU A 461 50.55 21.32 0.98
CA GLU A 461 51.70 21.95 1.62
C GLU A 461 51.83 21.54 3.09
N GLY A 462 50.85 20.82 3.61
CA GLY A 462 50.77 20.42 5.01
C GLY A 462 50.19 21.50 5.93
N HIS A 463 49.75 21.05 7.11
CA HIS A 463 49.24 21.92 8.17
C HIS A 463 50.28 22.27 9.23
N GLY A 464 51.45 21.57 9.22
CA GLY A 464 52.44 21.65 10.30
C GLY A 464 52.06 20.75 11.48
N GLY A 465 52.47 21.15 12.67
CA GLY A 465 52.13 20.42 13.91
C GLY A 465 50.66 20.63 14.26
N MET A 466 49.91 19.54 14.49
CA MET A 466 48.49 19.54 14.81
C MET A 466 48.22 18.70 16.05
N ASP A 467 47.61 19.24 17.06
CA ASP A 467 46.96 18.49 18.13
C ASP A 467 45.61 17.93 17.70
N MET A 468 44.92 17.17 18.54
CA MET A 468 43.62 16.56 18.22
C MET A 468 42.53 17.60 17.87
N GLY A 469 42.47 18.69 18.62
CA GLY A 469 41.48 19.76 18.42
C GLY A 469 41.72 20.54 17.13
N GLU A 470 42.97 20.94 16.90
CA GLU A 470 43.40 21.64 15.69
C GLU A 470 43.21 20.74 14.43
N ALA A 471 43.51 19.47 14.53
CA ALA A 471 43.32 18.49 13.45
C ALA A 471 41.83 18.36 13.05
N LEU A 472 40.92 18.40 14.02
CA LEU A 472 39.46 18.38 13.75
C LEU A 472 39.02 19.70 13.11
N VAL A 473 39.41 20.85 13.67
CA VAL A 473 39.07 22.18 13.17
C VAL A 473 39.57 22.42 11.76
N GLN A 474 40.84 22.01 11.47
CA GLN A 474 41.46 22.14 10.14
C GLN A 474 41.09 20.98 9.21
N SER A 475 40.36 19.99 9.69
CA SER A 475 40.05 18.75 8.95
C SER A 475 41.32 18.10 8.37
N CYS A 476 42.41 18.02 9.16
CA CYS A 476 43.72 17.51 8.73
C CYS A 476 43.68 15.99 8.55
N ASP A 477 43.68 15.49 7.32
CA ASP A 477 43.61 14.05 7.07
C ASP A 477 44.82 13.31 7.62
N SER A 478 46.02 13.88 7.53
CA SER A 478 47.27 13.22 8.01
C SER A 478 47.21 12.86 9.48
N TRP A 479 46.63 13.68 10.35
CA TRP A 479 46.45 13.37 11.76
C TRP A 479 45.58 12.12 11.94
N PHE A 480 44.46 12.04 11.21
CA PHE A 480 43.53 10.92 11.28
C PHE A 480 44.12 9.64 10.68
N TYR A 481 44.93 9.75 9.62
CA TYR A 481 45.66 8.61 9.05
C TYR A 481 46.65 8.01 10.07
N GLU A 482 47.41 8.84 10.74
CA GLU A 482 48.38 8.40 11.75
C GLU A 482 47.67 7.73 12.93
N MET A 483 46.64 8.35 13.46
CA MET A 483 45.88 7.82 14.59
C MET A 483 45.15 6.54 14.24
N SER A 484 44.68 6.39 13.01
CA SER A 484 43.94 5.20 12.59
C SER A 484 44.72 3.91 12.77
N GLN A 485 46.05 3.96 12.59
CA GLN A 485 46.94 2.80 12.76
C GLN A 485 47.03 2.35 14.22
N ARG A 486 46.83 3.25 15.17
CA ARG A 486 46.81 2.93 16.60
C ARG A 486 45.44 2.47 17.07
N ILE A 487 44.38 2.95 16.43
CA ILE A 487 43.00 2.68 16.82
C ILE A 487 42.52 1.32 16.29
N GLY A 488 42.82 1.05 15.02
CA GLY A 488 42.32 -0.13 14.29
C GLY A 488 40.85 -0.02 13.86
N PRO A 489 40.44 -0.85 12.88
CA PRO A 489 39.09 -0.77 12.30
C PRO A 489 37.99 -1.20 13.28
N GLU A 490 38.24 -2.21 14.13
CA GLU A 490 37.26 -2.75 15.08
C GLU A 490 36.85 -1.71 16.13
N LYS A 491 37.84 -0.94 16.65
CA LYS A 491 37.53 0.10 17.65
C LYS A 491 36.77 1.28 17.03
N MET A 492 37.13 1.67 15.80
CA MET A 492 36.33 2.68 15.06
C MET A 492 34.92 2.19 14.82
N ALA A 493 34.73 0.92 14.46
CA ALA A 493 33.42 0.33 14.23
C ALA A 493 32.56 0.27 15.52
N GLU A 494 33.18 -0.11 16.65
CA GLU A 494 32.52 -0.11 17.96
C GLU A 494 31.98 1.29 18.33
N VAL A 495 32.81 2.32 18.19
CA VAL A 495 32.40 3.71 18.49
C VAL A 495 31.34 4.19 17.51
N ALA A 496 31.49 3.89 16.21
CA ALA A 496 30.52 4.22 15.18
C ALA A 496 29.14 3.62 15.50
N GLY A 497 29.09 2.34 15.89
CA GLY A 497 27.85 1.66 16.27
C GLY A 497 27.15 2.34 17.46
N ARG A 498 27.89 2.71 18.51
CA ARG A 498 27.36 3.46 19.65
C ARG A 498 26.83 4.84 19.27
N LEU A 499 27.36 5.44 18.22
CA LEU A 499 26.92 6.72 17.69
C LEU A 499 25.74 6.58 16.69
N GLY A 500 25.38 5.36 16.28
CA GLY A 500 24.20 5.09 15.45
C GLY A 500 24.52 4.76 13.99
N PHE A 501 25.74 4.41 13.66
CA PHE A 501 26.11 3.94 12.33
C PHE A 501 25.97 2.43 12.19
N GLY A 502 25.79 1.95 10.96
CA GLY A 502 25.93 0.55 10.61
C GLY A 502 24.72 -0.32 10.91
N ASP A 503 23.72 0.17 11.63
CA ASP A 503 22.51 -0.58 11.97
C ASP A 503 21.25 0.27 11.75
N TYR A 504 20.09 -0.37 11.88
CA TYR A 504 18.81 0.32 11.85
C TYR A 504 18.63 1.18 13.11
N LEU A 505 18.28 2.43 12.91
CA LEU A 505 17.88 3.32 14.01
C LEU A 505 16.45 3.04 14.45
N MET A 506 15.74 2.20 13.70
CA MET A 506 14.35 1.81 13.96
C MET A 506 13.41 3.01 13.99
N ILE A 507 13.59 3.94 13.05
CA ILE A 507 12.68 5.06 12.89
C ILE A 507 11.28 4.54 12.52
N ASP A 508 10.26 5.25 12.98
CA ASP A 508 8.85 4.93 12.74
C ASP A 508 8.34 5.31 11.32
N VAL A 509 9.23 5.20 10.33
CA VAL A 509 8.94 5.36 8.90
C VAL A 509 9.48 4.18 8.13
N ALA A 510 8.65 3.59 7.30
CA ALA A 510 9.03 2.43 6.49
C ALA A 510 10.12 2.76 5.45
N GLY A 511 11.03 1.80 5.23
CA GLY A 511 12.05 1.87 4.19
C GLY A 511 13.41 2.37 4.65
N GLU A 512 13.70 2.35 5.96
CA GLU A 512 15.04 2.58 6.50
C GLU A 512 16.02 1.51 5.99
N ILE A 513 17.26 1.90 5.72
CA ILE A 513 18.36 0.99 5.38
C ILE A 513 19.51 1.12 6.38
N GLN A 514 20.28 0.04 6.51
CA GLN A 514 21.52 0.05 7.27
C GLN A 514 22.61 0.82 6.53
N GLY A 515 23.52 1.45 7.28
CA GLY A 515 24.79 1.92 6.76
C GLY A 515 25.81 0.78 6.69
N VAL A 516 27.01 1.10 6.23
CA VAL A 516 28.16 0.18 6.25
C VAL A 516 29.23 0.77 7.13
N VAL A 517 29.55 0.06 8.21
CA VAL A 517 30.74 0.32 9.04
C VAL A 517 31.68 -0.87 8.84
N PRO A 518 32.74 -0.70 8.04
CA PRO A 518 33.59 -1.82 7.66
C PRO A 518 34.48 -2.29 8.82
N THR A 519 34.63 -3.62 8.92
CA THR A 519 35.55 -4.33 9.79
C THR A 519 36.29 -5.38 8.95
N GLU A 520 37.35 -6.00 9.52
CA GLU A 520 38.02 -7.13 8.84
C GLU A 520 37.04 -8.28 8.55
N ALA A 521 36.16 -8.58 9.52
CA ALA A 521 35.14 -9.63 9.37
C ALA A 521 34.13 -9.29 8.28
N TRP A 522 33.67 -8.04 8.24
CA TRP A 522 32.75 -7.56 7.21
C TRP A 522 33.37 -7.67 5.81
N LYS A 523 34.63 -7.19 5.63
CA LYS A 523 35.29 -7.22 4.32
C LYS A 523 35.48 -8.63 3.81
N ARG A 524 35.87 -9.55 4.71
CA ARG A 524 36.01 -10.97 4.36
C ARG A 524 34.69 -11.61 3.95
N ALA A 525 33.59 -11.27 4.65
CA ALA A 525 32.26 -11.82 4.35
C ALA A 525 31.65 -11.27 3.04
N GLU A 526 31.77 -9.95 2.81
CA GLU A 526 31.08 -9.27 1.71
C GLU A 526 31.91 -9.18 0.42
N ARG A 527 33.25 -9.26 0.52
CA ARG A 527 34.17 -9.06 -0.60
C ARG A 527 35.08 -10.24 -0.88
N ASP A 528 35.12 -11.22 0.02
CA ASP A 528 36.08 -12.34 -0.02
C ASP A 528 37.56 -11.87 -0.10
N GLU A 529 37.85 -10.75 0.58
CA GLU A 529 39.17 -10.11 0.59
C GLU A 529 39.66 -9.91 2.02
N GLY A 530 41.01 -9.91 2.18
CA GLY A 530 41.68 -9.52 3.42
C GLY A 530 41.64 -8.01 3.65
N TRP A 531 41.83 -7.63 4.91
CA TRP A 531 41.95 -6.22 5.29
C TRP A 531 43.35 -5.69 5.03
N PHE A 532 43.45 -4.44 4.54
CA PHE A 532 44.73 -3.75 4.33
C PHE A 532 44.81 -2.48 5.19
N ASP A 533 46.02 -2.04 5.52
CA ASP A 533 46.22 -0.80 6.28
C ASP A 533 45.58 0.41 5.61
N GLY A 534 45.57 0.42 4.27
CA GLY A 534 44.88 1.45 3.48
C GLY A 534 43.37 1.52 3.69
N ASP A 535 42.71 0.40 4.01
CA ASP A 535 41.28 0.38 4.36
C ASP A 535 41.05 1.09 5.68
N THR A 536 41.93 0.88 6.68
CA THR A 536 41.88 1.58 7.96
C THR A 536 42.05 3.09 7.79
N VAL A 537 43.02 3.50 6.97
CA VAL A 537 43.30 4.90 6.65
C VAL A 537 42.06 5.57 6.02
N GLN A 538 41.46 4.96 5.00
CA GLN A 538 40.29 5.50 4.33
C GLN A 538 39.06 5.54 5.27
N THR A 539 38.86 4.49 6.07
CA THR A 539 37.80 4.43 7.07
C THR A 539 37.91 5.59 8.05
N SER A 540 39.12 5.95 8.50
CA SER A 540 39.32 7.00 9.52
C SER A 540 38.84 8.39 9.12
N ILE A 541 38.70 8.65 7.82
CA ILE A 541 38.18 9.92 7.27
C ILE A 541 36.78 9.76 6.61
N GLY A 542 36.13 8.64 6.90
CA GLY A 542 34.77 8.38 6.39
C GLY A 542 34.68 8.13 4.89
N GLN A 543 35.72 7.51 4.33
CA GLN A 543 35.81 7.11 2.92
C GLN A 543 36.02 5.60 2.79
N GLY A 544 36.33 5.12 1.60
CA GLY A 544 36.45 3.69 1.34
C GLY A 544 35.08 3.00 1.39
N TYR A 545 34.92 2.05 2.29
CA TYR A 545 33.69 1.26 2.42
C TYR A 545 32.67 1.84 3.39
N VAL A 546 33.00 2.94 4.10
CA VAL A 546 32.06 3.56 5.06
C VAL A 546 30.91 4.21 4.32
N LEU A 547 29.70 3.76 4.61
CA LEU A 547 28.45 4.33 4.05
C LEU A 547 27.44 4.59 5.17
N THR A 548 26.79 5.74 5.13
CA THR A 548 25.82 6.17 6.15
C THR A 548 24.65 6.90 5.55
N THR A 549 23.49 6.81 6.21
CA THR A 549 22.36 7.65 5.85
C THR A 549 22.46 9.04 6.49
N PRO A 550 21.88 10.10 5.91
CA PRO A 550 21.78 11.40 6.55
C PRO A 550 21.13 11.35 7.95
N LEU A 551 20.17 10.45 8.16
CA LEU A 551 19.55 10.22 9.46
C LEU A 551 20.55 9.70 10.50
N GLN A 552 21.43 8.77 10.11
CA GLN A 552 22.50 8.27 10.99
C GLN A 552 23.50 9.38 11.34
N LEU A 553 23.88 10.24 10.38
CA LEU A 553 24.73 11.41 10.64
C LEU A 553 24.09 12.40 11.62
N ALA A 554 22.79 12.69 11.43
CA ALA A 554 22.08 13.54 12.36
C ALA A 554 21.98 12.93 13.77
N THR A 555 21.79 11.61 13.86
CA THR A 555 21.74 10.86 15.12
C THR A 555 23.10 10.88 15.83
N MET A 556 24.20 10.64 15.11
CA MET A 556 25.56 10.78 15.64
C MET A 556 25.75 12.19 16.23
N THR A 557 25.42 13.21 15.45
CA THR A 557 25.58 14.61 15.88
C THR A 557 24.76 14.89 17.14
N ALA A 558 23.51 14.40 17.21
CA ALA A 558 22.66 14.56 18.39
C ALA A 558 23.25 13.86 19.63
N ARG A 559 23.75 12.62 19.47
CA ARG A 559 24.39 11.84 20.56
C ARG A 559 25.66 12.49 21.08
N ILE A 560 26.45 13.10 20.21
CA ILE A 560 27.64 13.89 20.64
C ILE A 560 27.20 15.15 21.37
N ALA A 561 26.29 15.93 20.79
CA ALA A 561 25.84 17.21 21.33
C ALA A 561 25.11 17.10 22.67
N ASN A 562 24.46 15.96 22.96
CA ASN A 562 23.72 15.76 24.22
C ASN A 562 24.56 15.10 25.33
N GLY A 563 25.87 14.95 25.15
CA GLY A 563 26.79 14.35 26.11
C GLY A 563 26.77 12.82 26.10
N GLY A 564 26.51 12.19 24.97
CA GLY A 564 26.59 10.74 24.79
C GLY A 564 25.31 9.95 25.09
N ARG A 565 24.18 10.64 25.31
CA ARG A 565 22.90 9.94 25.51
C ARG A 565 22.42 9.32 24.21
N ALA A 566 22.09 8.03 24.22
CA ALA A 566 21.69 7.24 23.07
C ALA A 566 20.24 7.56 22.65
N VAL A 567 19.98 8.79 22.22
CA VAL A 567 18.65 9.17 21.66
C VAL A 567 18.34 8.37 20.41
N ARG A 568 17.05 8.07 20.23
CA ARG A 568 16.51 7.36 19.08
C ARG A 568 15.65 8.29 18.24
N PRO A 569 15.91 8.44 16.94
CA PRO A 569 15.08 9.27 16.08
C PRO A 569 13.67 8.69 15.96
N HIS A 570 12.67 9.55 16.01
CA HIS A 570 11.26 9.19 15.84
C HIS A 570 10.48 10.36 15.22
N LEU A 571 9.44 10.01 14.48
CA LEU A 571 8.55 10.96 13.79
C LEU A 571 7.15 11.04 14.41
N ILE A 572 6.77 10.07 15.24
CA ILE A 572 5.46 10.00 15.85
C ILE A 572 5.57 10.37 17.32
N LEU A 573 4.80 11.37 17.73
CA LEU A 573 4.68 11.69 19.15
C LEU A 573 3.86 10.59 19.85
N PRO A 574 4.33 10.09 21.01
CA PRO A 574 3.54 9.17 21.80
C PRO A 574 2.24 9.85 22.20
N GLU A 575 1.14 9.13 22.13
CA GLU A 575 -0.12 9.64 22.67
C GLU A 575 0.04 9.91 24.16
N LEU A 576 -0.14 11.15 24.54
CA LEU A 576 -0.32 11.47 25.97
C LEU A 576 -1.60 10.74 26.41
N PRO A 577 -1.58 9.97 27.52
CA PRO A 577 -2.81 9.46 28.07
C PRO A 577 -3.74 10.64 28.29
N TYR A 578 -4.94 10.61 27.72
CA TYR A 578 -5.96 11.61 28.01
C TYR A 578 -6.06 11.76 29.52
N PRO A 579 -6.00 12.96 30.07
CA PRO A 579 -6.37 13.15 31.47
C PRO A 579 -7.80 12.63 31.62
N ALA A 580 -7.98 11.67 32.53
CA ALA A 580 -9.23 11.02 32.84
C ALA A 580 -10.27 12.04 33.34
#